data_ce166599befeb2797b775514e88fe17c
#
_entry.id   ce166599befeb2797b775514e88fe17c
#
_cell.length_a   1.000
_cell.length_b   1.000
_cell.length_c   1.000
_cell.angle_alpha   90.00
_cell.angle_beta   90.00
_cell.angle_gamma   90.00
#
_symmetry.space_group_name_H-M   'P 1'
#
loop_
_entity.id
_entity.type
_entity.pdbx_description
1 polymer ?
#
loop_
_entity_poly.entity_id
_entity_poly.type
_entity_poly.pdbx_seq_one_letter_code
_entity_poly.pdbx_strand_id
1 'polypeptide(L)'
;MEDIITEIGMSRGGVYHHYASTTEMLKDLMLDGNEYRNSLITEYLAHNRSKDKYQQMGDILTSKALAKTDLMKLYALLLQAKNYNRDLEDLYQELKLHTTKELDLIAKKLGITAHIFKDGFLVHYINSLIVSSEVLNARNSFDAHKKYIKETMIQYIIDLEKNN
;
A
#
# COMPACT_ATOMS: atom_id res chain seq x y z
N MET A 1 9.07 -2.97 22.31
CA MET A 1 10.39 -2.32 22.21
C MET A 1 11.52 -3.21 22.74
N GLU A 2 11.45 -3.73 23.95
CA GLU A 2 12.53 -4.55 24.55
C GLU A 2 12.91 -5.77 23.71
N ASP A 3 11.94 -6.49 23.15
CA ASP A 3 12.21 -7.66 22.29
C ASP A 3 12.97 -7.25 21.02
N ILE A 4 12.61 -6.10 20.44
CA ILE A 4 13.32 -5.55 19.27
C ILE A 4 14.78 -5.19 19.65
N ILE A 5 14.98 -4.50 20.77
CA ILE A 5 16.30 -4.13 21.28
C ILE A 5 17.18 -5.38 21.44
N THR A 6 16.62 -6.44 22.02
CA THR A 6 17.32 -7.72 22.23
C THR A 6 17.70 -8.36 20.89
N GLU A 7 16.77 -8.41 19.94
CA GLU A 7 16.98 -9.06 18.64
C GLU A 7 18.02 -8.36 17.77
N ILE A 8 18.01 -7.01 17.75
CA ILE A 8 18.96 -6.23 16.93
C ILE A 8 20.33 -6.03 17.60
N GLY A 9 20.48 -6.40 18.89
CA GLY A 9 21.74 -6.28 19.64
C GLY A 9 22.21 -4.83 19.91
N MET A 10 21.33 -3.85 19.79
CA MET A 10 21.63 -2.45 20.12
C MET A 10 21.46 -2.17 21.62
N SER A 11 22.12 -1.12 22.11
CA SER A 11 21.85 -0.66 23.48
C SER A 11 20.44 -0.03 23.58
N ARG A 12 19.81 -0.17 24.75
CA ARG A 12 18.53 0.46 25.05
C ARG A 12 18.54 1.97 24.77
N GLY A 13 19.57 2.68 25.24
CA GLY A 13 19.76 4.10 25.02
C GLY A 13 19.88 4.45 23.53
N GLY A 14 20.58 3.62 22.76
CA GLY A 14 20.70 3.80 21.30
C GLY A 14 19.36 3.73 20.59
N VAL A 15 18.51 2.75 20.91
CA VAL A 15 17.20 2.63 20.27
C VAL A 15 16.27 3.76 20.68
N TYR A 16 16.18 4.08 21.99
CA TYR A 16 15.32 5.17 22.46
C TYR A 16 15.79 6.58 22.06
N HIS A 17 17.05 6.71 21.62
CA HIS A 17 17.51 7.96 21.01
C HIS A 17 16.87 8.20 19.63
N HIS A 18 16.58 7.15 18.90
CA HIS A 18 15.99 7.23 17.55
C HIS A 18 14.45 7.13 17.54
N TYR A 19 13.88 6.29 18.41
CA TYR A 19 12.45 5.99 18.41
C TYR A 19 11.85 6.00 19.81
N ALA A 20 10.91 6.88 20.07
CA ALA A 20 10.21 6.93 21.35
C ALA A 20 9.22 5.74 21.54
N SER A 21 8.72 5.15 20.45
CA SER A 21 7.76 4.05 20.48
C SER A 21 7.94 3.07 19.31
N THR A 22 7.37 1.87 19.47
CA THR A 22 7.26 0.90 18.35
C THR A 22 6.35 1.38 17.24
N THR A 23 5.36 2.24 17.54
CA THR A 23 4.48 2.85 16.52
C THR A 23 5.27 3.82 15.64
N GLU A 24 6.17 4.62 16.23
CA GLU A 24 7.05 5.52 15.48
C GLU A 24 8.00 4.74 14.56
N MET A 25 8.63 3.68 15.08
CA MET A 25 9.46 2.78 14.28
C MET A 25 8.67 2.12 13.14
N LEU A 26 7.43 1.68 13.40
CA LEU A 26 6.56 1.12 12.38
C LEU A 26 6.21 2.17 11.32
N LYS A 27 5.96 3.42 11.71
CA LYS A 27 5.70 4.53 10.79
C LYS A 27 6.85 4.72 9.81
N ASP A 28 8.07 4.86 10.29
CA ASP A 28 9.25 5.04 9.45
C ASP A 28 9.42 3.87 8.48
N LEU A 29 9.32 2.65 8.98
CA LEU A 29 9.41 1.45 8.15
C LEU A 29 8.34 1.43 7.03
N MET A 30 7.11 1.88 7.31
CA MET A 30 6.05 1.96 6.31
C MET A 30 6.29 3.08 5.29
N LEU A 31 6.85 4.21 5.71
CA LEU A 31 7.21 5.32 4.83
C LEU A 31 8.36 4.94 3.90
N ASP A 32 9.43 4.33 4.43
CA ASP A 32 10.55 3.80 3.63
C ASP A 32 10.06 2.79 2.58
N GLY A 33 9.15 1.89 2.97
CA GLY A 33 8.50 0.96 2.05
C GLY A 33 7.66 1.64 0.96
N ASN A 34 7.03 2.77 1.27
CA ASN A 34 6.33 3.60 0.29
C ASN A 34 7.30 4.26 -0.70
N GLU A 35 8.41 4.82 -0.23
CA GLU A 35 9.45 5.41 -1.08
C GLU A 35 10.06 4.38 -2.02
N TYR A 36 10.42 3.21 -1.50
CA TYR A 36 10.90 2.11 -2.33
C TYR A 36 9.87 1.71 -3.41
N ARG A 37 8.59 1.58 -3.06
CA ARG A 37 7.54 1.31 -4.05
C ARG A 37 7.44 2.40 -5.11
N ASN A 38 7.58 3.67 -4.73
CA ASN A 38 7.52 4.80 -5.66
C ASN A 38 8.69 4.80 -6.64
N SER A 39 9.87 4.34 -6.22
CA SER A 39 11.01 4.12 -7.13
C SER A 39 10.70 3.05 -8.17
N LEU A 40 10.11 1.92 -7.75
CA LEU A 40 9.68 0.85 -8.66
C LEU A 40 8.58 1.31 -9.65
N ILE A 41 7.64 2.12 -9.19
CA ILE A 41 6.61 2.70 -10.07
C ILE A 41 7.24 3.62 -11.10
N THR A 42 8.19 4.45 -10.71
CA THR A 42 8.91 5.35 -11.62
C THR A 42 9.64 4.57 -12.70
N GLU A 43 10.36 3.51 -12.33
CA GLU A 43 11.03 2.61 -13.26
C GLU A 43 10.02 1.91 -14.19
N TYR A 44 8.93 1.36 -13.63
CA TYR A 44 7.87 0.73 -14.43
C TYR A 44 7.30 1.68 -15.48
N LEU A 45 6.98 2.93 -15.11
CA LEU A 45 6.43 3.93 -16.03
C LEU A 45 7.43 4.31 -17.13
N ALA A 46 8.72 4.40 -16.83
CA ALA A 46 9.75 4.68 -17.82
C ALA A 46 9.81 3.61 -18.93
N HIS A 47 9.61 2.32 -18.56
CA HIS A 47 9.68 1.19 -19.49
C HIS A 47 8.34 0.86 -20.19
N ASN A 48 7.22 1.42 -19.74
CA ASN A 48 5.88 1.05 -20.23
C ASN A 48 5.11 2.23 -20.85
N ARG A 49 5.79 3.23 -21.38
CA ARG A 49 5.20 4.47 -21.93
C ARG A 49 4.17 4.24 -23.06
N SER A 50 4.28 3.14 -23.80
CA SER A 50 3.37 2.79 -24.89
C SER A 50 2.08 2.10 -24.45
N LYS A 51 1.97 1.70 -23.18
CA LYS A 51 0.75 1.09 -22.66
C LYS A 51 -0.34 2.14 -22.43
N ASP A 52 -1.58 1.71 -22.57
CA ASP A 52 -2.75 2.51 -22.20
C ASP A 52 -2.71 2.95 -20.73
N LYS A 53 -3.19 4.15 -20.44
CA LYS A 53 -3.14 4.76 -19.09
C LYS A 53 -3.85 3.91 -18.02
N TYR A 54 -4.97 3.29 -18.35
CA TYR A 54 -5.70 2.44 -17.41
C TYR A 54 -4.97 1.13 -17.14
N GLN A 55 -4.33 0.56 -18.18
CA GLN A 55 -3.49 -0.62 -18.02
C GLN A 55 -2.30 -0.32 -17.12
N GLN A 56 -1.64 0.83 -17.28
CA GLN A 56 -0.53 1.24 -16.41
C GLN A 56 -1.00 1.39 -14.97
N MET A 57 -2.12 2.09 -14.73
CA MET A 57 -2.63 2.28 -13.38
C MET A 57 -3.10 0.96 -12.75
N GLY A 58 -3.76 0.11 -13.52
CA GLY A 58 -4.16 -1.23 -13.09
C GLY A 58 -2.97 -2.11 -12.69
N ASP A 59 -1.86 -2.06 -13.45
CA ASP A 59 -0.63 -2.78 -13.11
C ASP A 59 -0.03 -2.28 -11.78
N ILE A 60 0.02 -0.95 -11.58
CA ILE A 60 0.53 -0.32 -10.35
C ILE A 60 -0.30 -0.73 -9.13
N LEU A 61 -1.63 -0.61 -9.20
CA LEU A 61 -2.53 -0.95 -8.09
C LEU A 61 -2.50 -2.44 -7.77
N THR A 62 -2.47 -3.29 -8.80
CA THR A 62 -2.39 -4.75 -8.62
C THR A 62 -1.05 -5.16 -8.03
N SER A 63 0.05 -4.54 -8.46
CA SER A 63 1.38 -4.77 -7.89
C SER A 63 1.42 -4.40 -6.41
N LYS A 64 0.76 -3.29 -6.01
CA LYS A 64 0.61 -2.92 -4.60
C LYS A 64 -0.21 -3.94 -3.82
N ALA A 65 -1.36 -4.35 -4.34
CA ALA A 65 -2.29 -5.25 -3.64
C ALA A 65 -1.71 -6.66 -3.42
N LEU A 66 -0.85 -7.12 -4.35
CA LEU A 66 -0.28 -8.47 -4.34
C LEU A 66 1.24 -8.47 -4.10
N ALA A 67 1.79 -7.40 -3.53
CA ALA A 67 3.22 -7.34 -3.19
C ALA A 67 3.62 -8.48 -2.23
N LYS A 68 4.81 -9.06 -2.47
CA LYS A 68 5.35 -10.18 -1.70
C LYS A 68 6.54 -9.71 -0.86
N THR A 69 6.26 -8.98 0.19
CA THR A 69 7.28 -8.47 1.11
C THR A 69 6.87 -8.70 2.55
N ASP A 70 7.82 -8.81 3.46
CA ASP A 70 7.52 -8.91 4.89
C ASP A 70 6.81 -7.66 5.42
N LEU A 71 7.01 -6.52 4.75
CA LEU A 71 6.29 -5.29 5.05
C LEU A 71 4.77 -5.44 4.84
N MET A 72 4.32 -6.25 3.89
CA MET A 72 2.89 -6.52 3.70
C MET A 72 2.28 -7.32 4.85
N LYS A 73 3.04 -8.22 5.46
CA LYS A 73 2.62 -8.93 6.68
C LYS A 73 2.42 -7.95 7.84
N LEU A 74 3.38 -7.04 8.04
CA LEU A 74 3.28 -5.99 9.06
C LEU A 74 2.10 -5.05 8.80
N TYR A 75 1.87 -4.67 7.54
CA TYR A 75 0.73 -3.84 7.17
C TYR A 75 -0.61 -4.56 7.40
N ALA A 76 -0.70 -5.86 7.11
CA ALA A 76 -1.89 -6.66 7.41
C ALA A 76 -2.16 -6.76 8.92
N LEU A 77 -1.11 -6.85 9.74
CA LEU A 77 -1.23 -6.80 11.21
C LEU A 77 -1.69 -5.41 11.68
N LEU A 78 -1.16 -4.33 11.10
CA LEU A 78 -1.63 -2.97 11.38
C LEU A 78 -3.13 -2.82 11.08
N LEU A 79 -3.60 -3.31 9.93
CA LEU A 79 -5.01 -3.26 9.53
C LEU A 79 -5.95 -4.00 10.52
N GLN A 80 -5.46 -5.01 11.20
CA GLN A 80 -6.22 -5.73 12.24
C GLN A 80 -6.14 -5.01 13.59
N ALA A 81 -4.93 -4.61 14.01
CA ALA A 81 -4.66 -4.07 15.34
C ALA A 81 -5.21 -2.65 15.53
N LYS A 82 -5.30 -1.85 14.48
CA LYS A 82 -5.78 -0.46 14.52
C LYS A 82 -7.17 -0.29 15.13
N ASN A 83 -8.03 -1.30 15.05
CA ASN A 83 -9.37 -1.27 15.63
C ASN A 83 -9.38 -1.35 17.17
N TYR A 84 -8.25 -1.70 17.77
CA TYR A 84 -8.08 -1.92 19.22
C TYR A 84 -7.05 -0.97 19.84
N ASN A 85 -6.41 -0.12 19.04
CA ASN A 85 -5.36 0.80 19.48
C ASN A 85 -5.43 2.11 18.70
N ARG A 86 -5.65 3.21 19.42
CA ARG A 86 -5.83 4.54 18.82
C ARG A 86 -4.58 5.03 18.07
N ASP A 87 -3.39 4.81 18.62
CA ASP A 87 -2.15 5.26 17.98
C ASP A 87 -1.93 4.55 16.64
N LEU A 88 -2.33 3.26 16.55
CA LEU A 88 -2.28 2.50 15.30
C LEU A 88 -3.37 2.93 14.31
N GLU A 89 -4.55 3.34 14.78
CA GLU A 89 -5.59 3.90 13.91
C GLU A 89 -5.13 5.25 13.34
N ASP A 90 -4.56 6.13 14.18
CA ASP A 90 -4.03 7.43 13.75
C ASP A 90 -2.89 7.23 12.72
N LEU A 91 -1.97 6.30 12.99
CA LEU A 91 -0.92 5.91 12.02
C LEU A 91 -1.52 5.40 10.71
N TYR A 92 -2.53 4.53 10.76
CA TYR A 92 -3.18 4.02 9.55
C TYR A 92 -3.80 5.15 8.72
N GLN A 93 -4.48 6.11 9.36
CA GLN A 93 -5.09 7.24 8.64
C GLN A 93 -4.02 8.12 7.97
N GLU A 94 -2.90 8.36 8.64
CA GLU A 94 -1.76 9.10 8.07
C GLU A 94 -1.18 8.38 6.84
N LEU A 95 -0.87 7.09 6.97
CA LEU A 95 -0.33 6.28 5.89
C LEU A 95 -1.30 6.15 4.70
N LYS A 96 -2.60 6.01 4.99
CA LYS A 96 -3.65 5.99 3.97
C LYS A 96 -3.67 7.30 3.18
N LEU A 97 -3.70 8.43 3.88
CA LEU A 97 -3.73 9.75 3.26
C LEU A 97 -2.48 10.00 2.39
N HIS A 98 -1.30 9.66 2.91
CA HIS A 98 -0.05 9.78 2.17
C HIS A 98 -0.07 8.94 0.89
N THR A 99 -0.36 7.65 1.01
CA THR A 99 -0.38 6.71 -0.13
C THR A 99 -1.42 7.09 -1.18
N THR A 100 -2.64 7.48 -0.77
CA THR A 100 -3.69 7.83 -1.74
C THR A 100 -3.36 9.11 -2.50
N LYS A 101 -2.78 10.11 -1.83
CA LYS A 101 -2.30 11.33 -2.50
C LYS A 101 -1.23 11.05 -3.55
N GLU A 102 -0.25 10.21 -3.22
CA GLU A 102 0.81 9.83 -4.16
C GLU A 102 0.25 9.10 -5.38
N LEU A 103 -0.63 8.11 -5.17
CA LEU A 103 -1.23 7.36 -6.27
C LEU A 103 -2.18 8.21 -7.12
N ASP A 104 -2.91 9.17 -6.54
CA ASP A 104 -3.70 10.15 -7.30
C ASP A 104 -2.81 11.07 -8.14
N LEU A 105 -1.64 11.47 -7.63
CA LEU A 105 -0.67 12.23 -8.43
C LEU A 105 -0.13 11.41 -9.61
N ILE A 106 0.11 10.12 -9.42
CA ILE A 106 0.52 9.21 -10.50
C ILE A 106 -0.60 9.07 -11.52
N ALA A 107 -1.85 8.85 -11.09
CA ALA A 107 -3.02 8.78 -11.96
C ALA A 107 -3.16 10.05 -12.82
N LYS A 108 -3.01 11.24 -12.22
CA LYS A 108 -3.02 12.51 -12.95
C LYS A 108 -1.88 12.62 -13.98
N LYS A 109 -0.67 12.19 -13.65
CA LYS A 109 0.46 12.15 -14.59
C LYS A 109 0.20 11.23 -15.78
N LEU A 110 -0.59 10.17 -15.59
CA LEU A 110 -1.04 9.28 -16.65
C LEU A 110 -2.20 9.84 -17.48
N GLY A 111 -2.78 10.99 -17.09
CA GLY A 111 -3.93 11.59 -17.76
C GLY A 111 -5.28 11.01 -17.29
N ILE A 112 -5.32 10.40 -16.10
CA ILE A 112 -6.56 10.01 -15.41
C ILE A 112 -7.01 11.22 -14.58
N THR A 113 -8.17 11.78 -14.90
CA THR A 113 -8.68 13.03 -14.29
C THR A 113 -9.51 12.78 -13.04
N ALA A 114 -10.08 11.59 -12.90
CA ALA A 114 -10.85 11.20 -11.73
C ALA A 114 -9.98 11.06 -10.47
N HIS A 115 -10.55 11.45 -9.31
CA HIS A 115 -9.98 11.13 -8.01
C HIS A 115 -10.29 9.68 -7.65
N ILE A 116 -9.40 8.75 -8.03
CA ILE A 116 -9.66 7.30 -7.98
C ILE A 116 -9.85 6.74 -6.58
N PHE A 117 -9.48 7.49 -5.54
CA PHE A 117 -9.68 7.09 -4.13
C PHE A 117 -10.79 7.86 -3.41
N LYS A 118 -11.59 8.66 -4.13
CA LYS A 118 -12.59 9.58 -3.56
C LYS A 118 -13.60 8.90 -2.63
N ASP A 119 -14.15 7.77 -3.01
CA ASP A 119 -15.18 7.05 -2.26
C ASP A 119 -14.65 5.92 -1.37
N GLY A 120 -13.32 5.71 -1.39
CA GLY A 120 -12.65 4.69 -0.58
C GLY A 120 -12.73 3.25 -1.13
N PHE A 121 -13.48 2.99 -2.21
CA PHE A 121 -13.63 1.63 -2.75
C PHE A 121 -12.27 0.97 -3.03
N LEU A 122 -11.39 1.62 -3.79
CA LEU A 122 -10.07 1.06 -4.10
C LEU A 122 -9.21 0.84 -2.87
N VAL A 123 -9.29 1.71 -1.85
CA VAL A 123 -8.58 1.51 -0.59
C VAL A 123 -9.04 0.23 0.09
N HIS A 124 -10.35 0.06 0.24
CA HIS A 124 -10.92 -1.12 0.89
C HIS A 124 -10.69 -2.39 0.07
N TYR A 125 -10.81 -2.32 -1.25
CA TYR A 125 -10.55 -3.45 -2.13
C TYR A 125 -9.08 -3.92 -2.05
N ILE A 126 -8.11 -3.00 -2.15
CA ILE A 126 -6.69 -3.32 -2.01
C ILE A 126 -6.38 -3.88 -0.62
N ASN A 127 -6.89 -3.25 0.45
CA ASN A 127 -6.67 -3.71 1.82
C ASN A 127 -7.27 -5.10 2.06
N SER A 128 -8.45 -5.41 1.50
CA SER A 128 -9.05 -6.74 1.61
C SER A 128 -8.20 -7.81 0.90
N LEU A 129 -7.63 -7.50 -0.27
CA LEU A 129 -6.70 -8.40 -0.97
C LEU A 129 -5.43 -8.65 -0.15
N ILE A 130 -4.86 -7.61 0.48
CA ILE A 130 -3.67 -7.73 1.33
C ILE A 130 -3.99 -8.61 2.54
N VAL A 131 -5.05 -8.31 3.30
CA VAL A 131 -5.45 -9.10 4.47
C VAL A 131 -5.75 -10.54 4.08
N SER A 132 -6.51 -10.76 3.00
CA SER A 132 -6.82 -12.12 2.54
C SER A 132 -5.56 -12.88 2.11
N SER A 133 -4.59 -12.21 1.50
CA SER A 133 -3.32 -12.81 1.11
C SER A 133 -2.47 -13.23 2.29
N GLU A 134 -2.36 -12.35 3.31
CA GLU A 134 -1.42 -12.54 4.43
C GLU A 134 -2.05 -13.31 5.60
N VAL A 135 -3.37 -13.21 5.80
CA VAL A 135 -4.07 -13.77 6.97
C VAL A 135 -4.90 -15.01 6.61
N LEU A 136 -5.53 -15.01 5.42
CA LEU A 136 -6.44 -16.09 4.99
C LEU A 136 -5.81 -17.06 3.99
N ASN A 137 -4.50 -16.98 3.76
CA ASN A 137 -3.75 -17.82 2.82
C ASN A 137 -4.27 -17.78 1.37
N ALA A 138 -4.95 -16.70 0.96
CA ALA A 138 -5.54 -16.56 -0.38
C ALA A 138 -4.52 -16.21 -1.48
N ARG A 139 -3.26 -16.01 -1.15
CA ARG A 139 -2.21 -15.54 -2.06
C ARG A 139 -2.12 -16.33 -3.35
N ASN A 140 -2.03 -17.64 -3.30
CA ASN A 140 -1.89 -18.48 -4.49
C ASN A 140 -3.10 -18.36 -5.42
N SER A 141 -4.32 -18.23 -4.86
CA SER A 141 -5.54 -18.00 -5.63
C SER A 141 -5.51 -16.63 -6.32
N PHE A 142 -5.09 -15.58 -5.62
CA PHE A 142 -5.01 -14.24 -6.20
C PHE A 142 -3.92 -14.12 -7.27
N ASP A 143 -2.78 -14.76 -7.07
CA ASP A 143 -1.71 -14.81 -8.09
C ASP A 143 -2.20 -15.50 -9.36
N ALA A 144 -2.91 -16.64 -9.24
CA ALA A 144 -3.50 -17.34 -10.37
C ALA A 144 -4.57 -16.53 -11.12
N HIS A 145 -5.25 -15.62 -10.41
CA HIS A 145 -6.34 -14.80 -10.93
C HIS A 145 -6.00 -13.30 -11.02
N LYS A 146 -4.72 -12.96 -11.01
CA LYS A 146 -4.22 -11.57 -11.04
C LYS A 146 -4.85 -10.72 -12.15
N LYS A 147 -5.13 -11.33 -13.31
CA LYS A 147 -5.78 -10.65 -14.44
C LYS A 147 -7.16 -10.09 -14.04
N TYR A 148 -8.01 -10.88 -13.39
CA TYR A 148 -9.34 -10.46 -12.99
C TYR A 148 -9.30 -9.35 -11.92
N ILE A 149 -8.37 -9.44 -10.98
CA ILE A 149 -8.16 -8.40 -9.96
C ILE A 149 -7.81 -7.07 -10.64
N LYS A 150 -6.88 -7.11 -11.61
CA LYS A 150 -6.49 -5.93 -12.39
C LYS A 150 -7.65 -5.37 -13.19
N GLU A 151 -8.39 -6.21 -13.90
CA GLU A 151 -9.54 -5.78 -14.71
C GLU A 151 -10.63 -5.12 -13.86
N THR A 152 -10.88 -5.61 -12.65
CA THR A 152 -11.83 -4.98 -11.70
C THR A 152 -11.39 -3.55 -11.35
N MET A 153 -10.12 -3.34 -11.04
CA MET A 153 -9.60 -2.00 -10.72
C MET A 153 -9.66 -1.07 -11.93
N ILE A 154 -9.30 -1.56 -13.12
CA ILE A 154 -9.34 -0.80 -14.37
C ILE A 154 -10.77 -0.38 -14.67
N GLN A 155 -11.73 -1.31 -14.62
CA GLN A 155 -13.13 -1.02 -14.92
C GLN A 155 -13.69 0.04 -13.97
N TYR A 156 -13.40 -0.08 -12.68
CA TYR A 156 -13.79 0.92 -11.69
C TYR A 156 -13.26 2.32 -12.03
N ILE A 157 -11.97 2.44 -12.42
CA ILE A 157 -11.37 3.74 -12.79
C ILE A 157 -12.04 4.32 -14.04
N ILE A 158 -12.29 3.48 -15.06
CA ILE A 158 -12.97 3.90 -16.29
C ILE A 158 -14.38 4.43 -15.99
N ASP A 159 -15.11 3.75 -15.12
CA ASP A 159 -16.48 4.14 -14.78
C ASP A 159 -16.51 5.43 -13.95
N LEU A 160 -15.52 5.65 -13.08
CA LEU A 160 -15.35 6.94 -12.40
C LEU A 160 -15.08 8.08 -13.39
N GLU A 161 -14.24 7.88 -14.40
CA GLU A 161 -13.94 8.93 -15.40
C GLU A 161 -15.14 9.27 -16.28
N LYS A 162 -16.03 8.32 -16.55
CA LYS A 162 -17.25 8.56 -17.32
C LYS A 162 -18.31 9.37 -16.55
N ASN A 163 -18.26 9.30 -15.22
CA ASN A 163 -19.25 9.91 -14.33
C ASN A 163 -18.76 11.24 -13.69
N ASN A 164 -17.58 11.72 -14.08
CA ASN A 164 -17.03 13.02 -13.70
C ASN A 164 -17.23 14.03 -14.83
#